data_27d33baf684f789e3e908e92d65f18f0
#
_entry.id   27d33baf684f789e3e908e92d65f18f0
#
_cell.length_a   1.000
_cell.length_b   1.000
_cell.length_c   1.000
_cell.angle_alpha   90.00
_cell.angle_beta   90.00
_cell.angle_gamma   90.00
#
_symmetry.space_group_name_H-M   'P 1'
#
loop_
_entity.id
_entity.type
_entity.pdbx_description
1 polymer ?
#
loop_
_entity_poly.entity_id
_entity_poly.type
_entity_poly.pdbx_seq_one_letter_code
_entity_poly.pdbx_strand_id
1 'polypeptide(L)'
;MFTNYLKIALRSLLRQKSFSAINIIGLAVGMACCFILALFVRQELRFDADIPNVNRMYRTIGTITRAHEGTSTTIPNSQFPLAAALKADFPEIEKIVRLNANGNVLLAFGSTKFLEKRIMYADNGYFQMFPSEFLSGNPQTALANPGSIVLTEDIAKKYFGNESALGKTLRLNNAEDVTVSAVIKNIPANRHLRFDALMPMQALVGRWQREGVNVDNMWFGFTNQYTYLQLKEGINVEHLRQQFPAFIERKMKSILERIGRGFVLDLQPLTEIHLHPLEGEIQ
;
A
#
# COMPACT_ATOMS: atom_id res chain seq x y z
N MET A 1 26.96 19.61 50.66
CA MET A 1 27.89 18.62 50.11
C MET A 1 27.81 18.55 48.57
N PHE A 2 26.67 18.42 47.97
CA PHE A 2 26.50 18.28 46.47
C PHE A 2 27.15 19.45 45.68
N THR A 3 26.96 20.69 46.14
CA THR A 3 27.55 21.90 45.51
C THR A 3 29.06 21.94 45.52
N ASN A 4 29.71 21.34 46.54
CA ASN A 4 31.18 21.26 46.58
C ASN A 4 31.73 20.20 45.62
N TYR A 5 31.06 19.04 45.50
CA TYR A 5 31.43 18.04 44.49
C TYR A 5 31.30 18.57 43.05
N LEU A 6 30.23 19.32 42.78
CA LEU A 6 30.02 19.91 41.46
C LEU A 6 31.13 20.95 41.13
N LYS A 7 31.51 21.81 42.11
CA LYS A 7 32.59 22.80 41.93
C LYS A 7 33.94 22.12 41.69
N ILE A 8 34.24 21.03 42.41
CA ILE A 8 35.49 20.28 42.25
C ILE A 8 35.54 19.60 40.88
N ALA A 9 34.43 18.98 40.42
CA ALA A 9 34.31 18.35 39.13
C ALA A 9 34.49 19.37 37.99
N LEU A 10 33.83 20.55 38.08
CA LEU A 10 33.96 21.63 37.07
C LEU A 10 35.39 22.17 37.00
N ARG A 11 36.06 22.35 38.16
CA ARG A 11 37.46 22.78 38.23
C ARG A 11 38.44 21.77 37.64
N SER A 12 38.19 20.48 37.82
CA SER A 12 38.97 19.39 37.21
C SER A 12 38.79 19.37 35.68
N LEU A 13 37.57 19.49 35.16
CA LEU A 13 37.30 19.59 33.73
C LEU A 13 38.00 20.78 33.09
N LEU A 14 37.99 21.96 33.73
CA LEU A 14 38.64 23.18 33.26
C LEU A 14 40.16 23.13 33.34
N ARG A 15 40.74 22.30 34.22
CA ARG A 15 42.22 22.13 34.41
C ARG A 15 42.78 21.18 33.33
N GLN A 16 42.00 20.18 32.87
CA GLN A 16 42.43 19.19 31.87
C GLN A 16 41.62 19.39 30.56
N LYS A 17 41.74 20.60 29.96
CA LYS A 17 40.88 21.04 28.84
C LYS A 17 40.87 20.07 27.66
N SER A 18 42.03 19.60 27.19
CA SER A 18 42.15 18.72 26.03
C SER A 18 41.49 17.33 26.29
N PHE A 19 41.75 16.76 27.44
CA PHE A 19 41.17 15.48 27.80
C PHE A 19 39.64 15.55 28.01
N SER A 20 39.19 16.63 28.67
CA SER A 20 37.77 16.89 28.87
C SER A 20 37.06 17.18 27.53
N ALA A 21 37.68 17.93 26.63
CA ALA A 21 37.11 18.21 25.30
C ALA A 21 36.94 16.93 24.45
N ILE A 22 37.99 16.07 24.44
CA ILE A 22 37.89 14.79 23.69
C ILE A 22 36.77 13.90 24.25
N ASN A 23 36.65 13.78 25.58
CA ASN A 23 35.60 12.98 26.19
C ASN A 23 34.19 13.55 25.96
N ILE A 24 34.04 14.88 26.05
CA ILE A 24 32.74 15.54 25.78
C ILE A 24 32.36 15.39 24.32
N ILE A 25 33.29 15.62 23.39
CA ILE A 25 33.04 15.45 21.95
C ILE A 25 32.71 13.99 21.64
N GLY A 26 33.46 13.03 22.16
CA GLY A 26 33.20 11.61 21.96
C GLY A 26 31.82 11.19 22.46
N LEU A 27 31.46 11.64 23.70
CA LEU A 27 30.12 11.38 24.24
C LEU A 27 29.02 12.06 23.43
N ALA A 28 29.23 13.31 23.01
CA ALA A 28 28.26 14.07 22.20
C ALA A 28 28.00 13.37 20.85
N VAL A 29 29.08 12.93 20.17
CA VAL A 29 28.94 12.17 18.90
C VAL A 29 28.23 10.86 19.15
N GLY A 30 28.63 10.10 20.20
CA GLY A 30 27.95 8.83 20.52
C GLY A 30 26.46 9.01 20.80
N MET A 31 26.08 10.01 21.60
CA MET A 31 24.66 10.33 21.85
C MET A 31 23.94 10.76 20.59
N ALA A 32 24.55 11.60 19.75
CA ALA A 32 23.95 12.02 18.48
C ALA A 32 23.66 10.82 17.56
N CYS A 33 24.60 9.90 17.43
CA CYS A 33 24.39 8.65 16.68
C CYS A 33 23.24 7.81 17.27
N CYS A 34 23.20 7.66 18.59
CA CYS A 34 22.10 6.92 19.24
C CYS A 34 20.74 7.58 18.99
N PHE A 35 20.64 8.91 19.09
CA PHE A 35 19.39 9.61 18.80
C PHE A 35 18.97 9.49 17.35
N ILE A 36 19.90 9.61 16.39
CA ILE A 36 19.59 9.43 14.96
C ILE A 36 19.07 8.01 14.70
N LEU A 37 19.73 6.99 15.24
CA LEU A 37 19.29 5.61 15.12
C LEU A 37 17.93 5.38 15.77
N ALA A 38 17.70 5.93 16.96
CA ALA A 38 16.40 5.83 17.63
C ALA A 38 15.26 6.49 16.83
N LEU A 39 15.54 7.66 16.24
CA LEU A 39 14.58 8.34 15.36
C LEU A 39 14.31 7.54 14.08
N PHE A 40 15.35 6.97 13.47
CA PHE A 40 15.22 6.11 12.30
C PHE A 40 14.36 4.89 12.61
N VAL A 41 14.70 4.12 13.66
CA VAL A 41 13.91 2.94 14.10
C VAL A 41 12.46 3.34 14.37
N ARG A 42 12.24 4.47 15.05
CA ARG A 42 10.88 4.97 15.31
C ARG A 42 10.12 5.29 14.01
N GLN A 43 10.80 5.83 13.01
CA GLN A 43 10.18 6.12 11.71
C GLN A 43 9.82 4.83 10.98
N GLU A 44 10.71 3.84 10.94
CA GLU A 44 10.47 2.53 10.33
C GLU A 44 9.29 1.79 10.96
N LEU A 45 9.19 1.80 12.29
CA LEU A 45 8.09 1.16 13.03
C LEU A 45 6.76 1.92 12.93
N ARG A 46 6.74 3.12 12.35
CA ARG A 46 5.53 3.94 12.18
C ARG A 46 4.92 3.89 10.79
N PHE A 47 5.47 3.05 9.90
CA PHE A 47 4.84 2.85 8.60
C PHE A 47 3.41 2.37 8.77
N ASP A 48 2.47 3.05 8.10
CA ASP A 48 1.03 2.77 8.12
C ASP A 48 0.34 2.77 9.50
N ALA A 49 1.08 3.02 10.59
CA ALA A 49 0.57 2.88 11.97
C ALA A 49 -0.58 3.84 12.32
N ASP A 50 -0.75 4.92 11.58
CA ASP A 50 -1.83 5.90 11.76
C ASP A 50 -3.10 5.56 10.96
N ILE A 51 -3.11 4.43 10.22
CA ILE A 51 -4.32 3.93 9.56
C ILE A 51 -5.30 3.39 10.62
N PRO A 52 -6.55 3.83 10.63
CA PRO A 52 -7.55 3.32 11.57
C PRO A 52 -7.70 1.80 11.43
N ASN A 53 -7.74 1.10 12.56
CA ASN A 53 -7.88 -0.36 12.61
C ASN A 53 -6.74 -1.17 11.95
N VAL A 54 -5.55 -0.57 11.79
CA VAL A 54 -4.39 -1.21 11.14
C VAL A 54 -4.08 -2.60 11.70
N ASN A 55 -4.24 -2.80 13.01
CA ASN A 55 -4.01 -4.10 13.67
C ASN A 55 -4.96 -5.22 13.24
N ARG A 56 -6.04 -4.88 12.52
CA ARG A 56 -7.02 -5.83 11.96
C ARG A 56 -6.97 -5.87 10.44
N MET A 57 -5.99 -5.18 9.84
CA MET A 57 -5.82 -5.08 8.39
C MET A 57 -4.69 -5.98 7.92
N TYR A 58 -4.95 -6.69 6.85
CA TYR A 58 -4.04 -7.65 6.26
C TYR A 58 -4.02 -7.51 4.75
N ARG A 59 -2.87 -7.84 4.15
CA ARG A 59 -2.75 -8.10 2.72
C ARG A 59 -2.74 -9.60 2.49
N THR A 60 -3.43 -10.09 1.45
CA THR A 60 -3.27 -11.46 1.01
C THR A 60 -1.90 -11.64 0.36
N ILE A 61 -1.23 -12.74 0.68
CA ILE A 61 0.00 -13.19 0.03
C ILE A 61 -0.17 -14.62 -0.45
N GLY A 62 0.52 -14.96 -1.53
CA GLY A 62 0.45 -16.29 -2.11
C GLY A 62 1.83 -16.92 -2.26
N THR A 63 2.03 -18.12 -1.73
CA THR A 63 3.24 -18.91 -1.97
C THR A 63 2.98 -19.91 -3.08
N ILE A 64 3.70 -19.76 -4.19
CA ILE A 64 3.63 -20.65 -5.35
C ILE A 64 4.77 -21.65 -5.24
N THR A 65 4.43 -22.93 -5.27
CA THR A 65 5.41 -24.02 -5.30
C THR A 65 5.47 -24.62 -6.69
N ARG A 66 6.66 -24.75 -7.25
CA ARG A 66 6.94 -25.42 -8.51
C ARG A 66 7.46 -26.82 -8.20
N ALA A 67 6.59 -27.83 -8.27
CA ALA A 67 6.90 -29.19 -7.85
C ALA A 67 8.14 -29.79 -8.57
N HIS A 68 8.31 -29.47 -9.87
CA HIS A 68 9.43 -29.97 -10.68
C HIS A 68 10.77 -29.30 -10.36
N GLU A 69 10.76 -28.10 -9.81
CA GLU A 69 11.97 -27.31 -9.52
C GLU A 69 12.35 -27.32 -8.03
N GLY A 70 11.47 -27.81 -7.16
CA GLY A 70 11.65 -27.78 -5.70
C GLY A 70 11.71 -26.35 -5.14
N THR A 71 11.27 -25.35 -5.91
CA THR A 71 11.32 -23.93 -5.53
C THR A 71 9.96 -23.42 -5.08
N SER A 72 9.95 -22.51 -4.12
CA SER A 72 8.76 -21.77 -3.73
C SER A 72 9.04 -20.27 -3.71
N THR A 73 8.08 -19.47 -4.16
CA THR A 73 8.16 -18.00 -4.16
C THR A 73 6.91 -17.44 -3.54
N THR A 74 7.07 -16.57 -2.55
CA THR A 74 5.96 -15.83 -1.93
C THR A 74 5.84 -14.47 -2.59
N ILE A 75 4.64 -14.14 -3.05
CA ILE A 75 4.33 -12.91 -3.76
C ILE A 75 3.12 -12.20 -3.13
N PRO A 76 3.07 -10.87 -3.17
CA PRO A 76 1.95 -10.08 -2.67
C PRO A 76 0.78 -9.97 -3.65
N ASN A 77 1.00 -10.39 -4.91
CA ASN A 77 -0.03 -10.32 -5.94
C ASN A 77 -1.11 -11.38 -5.72
N SER A 78 -2.34 -11.00 -5.96
CA SER A 78 -3.51 -11.87 -5.80
C SER A 78 -4.23 -12.12 -7.13
N GLN A 79 -4.96 -13.23 -7.18
CA GLN A 79 -5.84 -13.56 -8.29
C GLN A 79 -7.04 -12.61 -8.32
N PHE A 80 -7.55 -12.30 -9.51
CA PHE A 80 -8.61 -11.32 -9.66
C PHE A 80 -9.91 -11.71 -8.94
N PRO A 81 -10.38 -12.98 -8.97
CA PRO A 81 -11.58 -13.41 -8.26
C PRO A 81 -11.40 -13.56 -6.75
N LEU A 82 -10.16 -13.58 -6.23
CA LEU A 82 -9.87 -13.93 -4.84
C LEU A 82 -10.65 -13.07 -3.84
N ALA A 83 -10.68 -11.75 -4.03
CA ALA A 83 -11.35 -10.84 -3.11
C ALA A 83 -12.85 -11.13 -2.98
N ALA A 84 -13.54 -11.33 -4.11
CA ALA A 84 -14.96 -11.67 -4.12
C ALA A 84 -15.23 -13.02 -3.46
N ALA A 85 -14.41 -14.03 -3.75
CA ALA A 85 -14.52 -15.35 -3.18
C ALA A 85 -14.25 -15.35 -1.66
N LEU A 86 -13.24 -14.64 -1.19
CA LEU A 86 -12.96 -14.48 0.25
C LEU A 86 -14.12 -13.80 0.96
N LYS A 87 -14.67 -12.72 0.38
CA LYS A 87 -15.81 -12.00 0.97
C LYS A 87 -17.06 -12.86 1.09
N ALA A 88 -17.28 -13.77 0.14
CA ALA A 88 -18.42 -14.68 0.13
C ALA A 88 -18.27 -15.84 1.12
N ASP A 89 -17.07 -16.43 1.21
CA ASP A 89 -16.82 -17.65 1.98
C ASP A 89 -16.45 -17.35 3.46
N PHE A 90 -15.99 -16.13 3.78
CA PHE A 90 -15.49 -15.75 5.12
C PHE A 90 -16.24 -14.54 5.70
N PRO A 91 -17.30 -14.77 6.49
CA PRO A 91 -18.08 -13.70 7.13
C PRO A 91 -17.29 -12.90 8.18
N GLU A 92 -16.13 -13.37 8.60
CA GLU A 92 -15.18 -12.69 9.48
C GLU A 92 -14.55 -11.46 8.83
N ILE A 93 -14.53 -11.40 7.50
CA ILE A 93 -14.00 -10.26 6.75
C ILE A 93 -15.04 -9.13 6.77
N GLU A 94 -14.69 -8.03 7.47
CA GLU A 94 -15.53 -6.83 7.55
C GLU A 94 -15.49 -6.04 6.25
N LYS A 95 -14.28 -5.75 5.76
CA LYS A 95 -14.05 -5.02 4.50
C LYS A 95 -12.98 -5.72 3.67
N ILE A 96 -13.08 -5.58 2.38
CA ILE A 96 -12.07 -6.06 1.44
C ILE A 96 -12.00 -5.12 0.25
N VAL A 97 -10.78 -4.83 -0.22
CA VAL A 97 -10.55 -3.99 -1.38
C VAL A 97 -9.42 -4.54 -2.23
N ARG A 98 -9.57 -4.40 -3.53
CA ARG A 98 -8.53 -4.68 -4.49
C ARG A 98 -7.87 -3.37 -4.92
N LEU A 99 -6.56 -3.45 -5.13
CA LEU A 99 -5.79 -2.44 -5.85
C LEU A 99 -5.09 -3.10 -7.02
N ASN A 100 -4.94 -2.37 -8.12
CA ASN A 100 -4.17 -2.82 -9.26
C ASN A 100 -3.21 -1.72 -9.68
N ALA A 101 -1.92 -2.03 -9.73
CA ALA A 101 -0.88 -1.12 -10.19
C ALA A 101 -0.80 -1.19 -11.72
N ASN A 102 -1.21 -0.13 -12.40
CA ASN A 102 -1.36 -0.14 -13.87
C ASN A 102 -0.08 0.26 -14.64
N GLY A 103 0.99 0.62 -13.94
CA GLY A 103 2.22 1.06 -14.60
C GLY A 103 2.10 2.46 -15.23
N ASN A 104 2.74 2.65 -16.39
CA ASN A 104 2.84 3.94 -17.05
C ASN A 104 1.54 4.30 -17.80
N VAL A 105 0.96 5.46 -17.48
CA VAL A 105 -0.26 5.96 -18.09
C VAL A 105 -0.03 7.37 -18.62
N LEU A 106 -0.34 7.61 -19.89
CA LEU A 106 -0.29 8.94 -20.46
C LEU A 106 -1.56 9.71 -20.04
N LEU A 107 -1.38 10.78 -19.27
CA LEU A 107 -2.44 11.74 -18.96
C LEU A 107 -2.22 13.04 -19.74
N ALA A 108 -3.29 13.61 -20.28
CA ALA A 108 -3.24 14.86 -21.02
C ALA A 108 -4.36 15.81 -20.60
N PHE A 109 -4.04 17.12 -20.56
CA PHE A 109 -4.97 18.24 -20.44
C PHE A 109 -4.55 19.35 -21.39
N GLY A 110 -5.35 19.61 -22.41
CA GLY A 110 -4.98 20.55 -23.47
C GLY A 110 -3.67 20.14 -24.15
N SER A 111 -2.67 21.03 -24.15
CA SER A 111 -1.34 20.75 -24.68
C SER A 111 -0.40 20.05 -23.68
N THR A 112 -0.78 20.01 -22.41
CA THR A 112 0.04 19.41 -21.32
C THR A 112 -0.14 17.89 -21.31
N LYS A 113 0.96 17.14 -21.49
CA LYS A 113 0.93 15.67 -21.53
C LYS A 113 2.12 15.12 -20.75
N PHE A 114 1.85 14.19 -19.82
CA PHE A 114 2.89 13.49 -19.07
C PHE A 114 2.61 12.00 -18.97
N LEU A 115 3.68 11.21 -18.93
CA LEU A 115 3.62 9.79 -18.63
C LEU A 115 3.71 9.62 -17.11
N GLU A 116 2.57 9.32 -16.49
CA GLU A 116 2.49 9.11 -15.04
C GLU A 116 2.76 7.65 -14.70
N LYS A 117 3.55 7.43 -13.64
CA LYS A 117 4.03 6.08 -13.30
C LYS A 117 3.27 5.41 -12.15
N ARG A 118 2.58 6.21 -11.33
CA ARG A 118 1.92 5.74 -10.11
C ARG A 118 0.41 5.96 -10.17
N ILE A 119 -0.20 5.50 -11.26
CA ILE A 119 -1.66 5.44 -11.35
C ILE A 119 -2.11 4.04 -10.98
N MET A 120 -3.06 3.95 -10.06
CA MET A 120 -3.63 2.69 -9.61
C MET A 120 -5.13 2.65 -9.86
N TYR A 121 -5.66 1.44 -9.94
CA TYR A 121 -7.09 1.17 -9.85
C TYR A 121 -7.43 0.65 -8.45
N ALA A 122 -8.56 1.08 -7.90
CA ALA A 122 -9.03 0.66 -6.59
C ALA A 122 -10.53 0.41 -6.59
N ASP A 123 -10.97 -0.53 -5.75
CA ASP A 123 -12.39 -0.72 -5.46
C ASP A 123 -12.98 0.51 -4.75
N ASN A 124 -14.28 0.76 -4.94
CA ASN A 124 -14.96 1.92 -4.37
C ASN A 124 -14.86 2.03 -2.83
N GLY A 125 -14.65 0.91 -2.13
CA GLY A 125 -14.42 0.87 -0.68
C GLY A 125 -13.03 1.32 -0.20
N TYR A 126 -12.13 1.71 -1.11
CA TYR A 126 -10.73 2.02 -0.77
C TYR A 126 -10.61 3.07 0.34
N PHE A 127 -11.26 4.22 0.21
CA PHE A 127 -11.16 5.30 1.19
C PHE A 127 -11.80 4.99 2.55
N GLN A 128 -12.61 3.92 2.65
CA GLN A 128 -13.15 3.43 3.92
C GLN A 128 -12.13 2.58 4.70
N MET A 129 -11.14 2.02 4.03
CA MET A 129 -10.05 1.26 4.63
C MET A 129 -8.78 2.10 4.77
N PHE A 130 -8.49 2.93 3.78
CA PHE A 130 -7.31 3.79 3.68
C PHE A 130 -7.75 5.26 3.59
N PRO A 131 -8.14 5.88 4.71
CA PRO A 131 -8.59 7.27 4.71
C PRO A 131 -7.50 8.22 4.19
N SER A 132 -7.92 9.19 3.39
CA SER A 132 -7.10 10.27 2.87
C SER A 132 -7.76 11.61 3.18
N GLU A 133 -6.99 12.67 3.30
CA GLU A 133 -7.53 14.01 3.46
C GLU A 133 -7.98 14.55 2.09
N PHE A 134 -9.28 14.77 1.95
CA PHE A 134 -9.89 15.30 0.73
C PHE A 134 -9.81 16.83 0.73
N LEU A 135 -9.19 17.40 -0.30
CA LEU A 135 -9.18 18.84 -0.57
C LEU A 135 -10.44 19.27 -1.33
N SER A 136 -10.95 18.38 -2.18
CA SER A 136 -12.24 18.55 -2.89
C SER A 136 -12.82 17.20 -3.28
N GLY A 137 -14.13 17.16 -3.53
CA GLY A 137 -14.85 15.91 -3.83
C GLY A 137 -15.37 15.22 -2.57
N ASN A 138 -15.91 14.01 -2.74
CA ASN A 138 -16.55 13.24 -1.66
C ASN A 138 -15.96 11.82 -1.62
N PRO A 139 -15.40 11.36 -0.48
CA PRO A 139 -14.78 10.05 -0.35
C PRO A 139 -15.71 8.86 -0.64
N GLN A 140 -17.03 9.00 -0.42
CA GLN A 140 -18.01 7.94 -0.65
C GLN A 140 -18.29 7.71 -2.14
N THR A 141 -18.12 8.74 -2.97
CA THR A 141 -18.48 8.71 -4.40
C THR A 141 -17.30 8.88 -5.35
N ALA A 142 -16.12 9.19 -4.81
CA ALA A 142 -14.94 9.52 -5.62
C ALA A 142 -14.55 8.42 -6.63
N LEU A 143 -14.76 7.14 -6.29
CA LEU A 143 -14.47 5.97 -7.14
C LEU A 143 -15.74 5.23 -7.61
N ALA A 144 -16.93 5.86 -7.52
CA ALA A 144 -18.18 5.20 -7.89
C ALA A 144 -18.41 5.15 -9.41
N ASN A 145 -17.97 6.17 -10.15
CA ASN A 145 -18.13 6.23 -11.60
C ASN A 145 -16.88 5.68 -12.30
N PRO A 146 -17.00 4.67 -13.21
CA PRO A 146 -15.86 4.14 -13.96
C PRO A 146 -15.06 5.18 -14.75
N GLY A 147 -15.70 6.26 -15.22
CA GLY A 147 -15.05 7.37 -15.92
C GLY A 147 -14.42 8.43 -15.00
N SER A 148 -14.21 8.15 -13.72
CA SER A 148 -13.65 9.10 -12.77
C SER A 148 -12.17 8.86 -12.49
N ILE A 149 -11.50 9.91 -11.99
CA ILE A 149 -10.13 9.86 -11.49
C ILE A 149 -10.01 10.75 -10.26
N VAL A 150 -9.35 10.22 -9.22
CA VAL A 150 -8.94 10.97 -8.03
C VAL A 150 -7.47 11.35 -8.19
N LEU A 151 -7.12 12.60 -7.99
CA LEU A 151 -5.76 13.10 -8.11
C LEU A 151 -5.18 13.46 -6.74
N THR A 152 -3.88 13.29 -6.58
CA THR A 152 -3.16 13.94 -5.48
C THR A 152 -3.01 15.44 -5.76
N GLU A 153 -2.74 16.22 -4.71
CA GLU A 153 -2.55 17.67 -4.79
C GLU A 153 -1.47 18.05 -5.82
N ASP A 154 -0.33 17.36 -5.81
CA ASP A 154 0.78 17.64 -6.73
C ASP A 154 0.39 17.38 -8.19
N ILE A 155 -0.33 16.30 -8.47
CA ILE A 155 -0.82 16.01 -9.81
C ILE A 155 -1.87 17.02 -10.24
N ALA A 156 -2.80 17.39 -9.36
CA ALA A 156 -3.77 18.43 -9.66
C ALA A 156 -3.08 19.77 -10.02
N LYS A 157 -2.09 20.19 -9.24
CA LYS A 157 -1.28 21.39 -9.53
C LYS A 157 -0.49 21.28 -10.84
N LYS A 158 0.08 20.10 -11.12
CA LYS A 158 0.87 19.84 -12.34
C LYS A 158 0.06 20.07 -13.63
N TYR A 159 -1.22 19.69 -13.64
CA TYR A 159 -2.07 19.82 -14.82
C TYR A 159 -2.90 21.11 -14.87
N PHE A 160 -3.34 21.61 -13.73
CA PHE A 160 -4.30 22.71 -13.65
C PHE A 160 -3.75 23.99 -13.00
N GLY A 161 -2.50 23.94 -12.50
CA GLY A 161 -1.92 25.07 -11.77
C GLY A 161 -2.71 25.40 -10.50
N ASN A 162 -3.19 26.63 -10.39
CA ASN A 162 -3.98 27.11 -9.25
C ASN A 162 -5.50 26.99 -9.47
N GLU A 163 -5.92 26.48 -10.62
CA GLU A 163 -7.35 26.31 -10.90
C GLU A 163 -7.90 25.05 -10.24
N SER A 164 -9.20 25.07 -9.91
CA SER A 164 -9.86 23.87 -9.40
C SER A 164 -9.81 22.74 -10.43
N ALA A 165 -9.26 21.58 -10.00
CA ALA A 165 -9.24 20.39 -10.84
C ALA A 165 -10.58 19.64 -10.85
N LEU A 166 -11.42 19.81 -9.81
CA LEU A 166 -12.69 19.09 -9.67
C LEU A 166 -13.62 19.32 -10.86
N GLY A 167 -14.12 18.23 -11.44
CA GLY A 167 -15.02 18.25 -12.58
C GLY A 167 -14.33 18.46 -13.94
N LYS A 168 -13.03 18.73 -13.98
CA LYS A 168 -12.28 18.83 -15.24
C LYS A 168 -12.01 17.45 -15.82
N THR A 169 -11.89 17.40 -17.14
CA THR A 169 -11.66 16.17 -17.90
C THR A 169 -10.20 16.08 -18.35
N LEU A 170 -9.60 14.91 -18.08
CA LEU A 170 -8.28 14.50 -18.56
C LEU A 170 -8.43 13.45 -19.64
N ARG A 171 -7.52 13.43 -20.62
CA ARG A 171 -7.44 12.40 -21.65
C ARG A 171 -6.45 11.32 -21.24
N LEU A 172 -6.92 10.09 -21.13
CA LEU A 172 -6.15 8.92 -20.75
C LEU A 172 -5.66 8.18 -22.00
N ASN A 173 -4.35 7.95 -22.14
CA ASN A 173 -3.71 7.19 -23.23
C ASN A 173 -4.18 7.63 -24.64
N ASN A 174 -4.55 8.90 -24.83
CA ASN A 174 -5.18 9.46 -26.04
C ASN A 174 -6.49 8.76 -26.46
N ALA A 175 -7.07 7.92 -25.64
CA ALA A 175 -8.21 7.06 -25.98
C ALA A 175 -9.47 7.37 -25.17
N GLU A 176 -9.38 7.52 -23.85
CA GLU A 176 -10.53 7.64 -22.95
C GLU A 176 -10.52 8.99 -22.24
N ASP A 177 -11.69 9.57 -22.03
CA ASP A 177 -11.86 10.76 -21.20
C ASP A 177 -12.23 10.34 -19.78
N VAL A 178 -11.53 10.92 -18.79
CA VAL A 178 -11.79 10.69 -17.36
C VAL A 178 -12.00 12.02 -16.66
N THR A 179 -13.00 12.09 -15.77
CA THR A 179 -13.35 13.31 -15.05
C THR A 179 -12.76 13.28 -13.65
N VAL A 180 -12.14 14.36 -13.22
CA VAL A 180 -11.61 14.50 -11.85
C VAL A 180 -12.78 14.54 -10.88
N SER A 181 -12.93 13.48 -10.08
CA SER A 181 -13.99 13.32 -9.09
C SER A 181 -13.61 13.82 -7.69
N ALA A 182 -12.30 13.89 -7.41
CA ALA A 182 -11.78 14.42 -6.16
C ALA A 182 -10.30 14.79 -6.29
N VAL A 183 -9.86 15.66 -5.38
CA VAL A 183 -8.45 15.93 -5.11
C VAL A 183 -8.17 15.63 -3.65
N ILE A 184 -7.14 14.87 -3.39
CA ILE A 184 -6.68 14.50 -2.05
C ILE A 184 -5.29 15.09 -1.77
N LYS A 185 -4.93 15.25 -0.51
CA LYS A 185 -3.54 15.56 -0.14
C LYS A 185 -2.59 14.48 -0.65
N ASN A 186 -1.34 14.87 -0.84
CA ASN A 186 -0.28 13.91 -1.19
C ASN A 186 -0.20 12.79 -0.16
N ILE A 187 0.03 11.58 -0.64
CA ILE A 187 0.18 10.41 0.23
C ILE A 187 1.45 10.57 1.06
N PRO A 188 1.37 10.47 2.39
CA PRO A 188 2.53 10.58 3.27
C PRO A 188 3.64 9.59 2.91
N ALA A 189 4.90 9.98 3.13
CA ALA A 189 6.05 9.13 2.80
C ALA A 189 6.13 7.83 3.62
N ASN A 190 5.47 7.78 4.79
CA ASN A 190 5.37 6.62 5.65
C ASN A 190 4.19 5.69 5.31
N ARG A 191 3.73 5.69 4.06
CA ARG A 191 2.73 4.76 3.54
C ARG A 191 3.38 3.77 2.58
N HIS A 192 2.99 2.49 2.70
CA HIS A 192 3.42 1.48 1.73
C HIS A 192 2.68 1.63 0.38
N LEU A 193 1.40 2.08 0.41
CA LEU A 193 0.64 2.40 -0.80
C LEU A 193 0.89 3.85 -1.20
N ARG A 194 1.67 4.05 -2.25
CA ARG A 194 1.98 5.37 -2.81
C ARG A 194 1.49 5.45 -4.24
N PHE A 195 0.64 6.41 -4.51
CA PHE A 195 0.11 6.67 -5.84
C PHE A 195 -0.01 8.18 -6.09
N ASP A 196 -0.08 8.53 -7.36
CA ASP A 196 -0.30 9.90 -7.84
C ASP A 196 -1.75 10.13 -8.23
N ALA A 197 -2.44 9.07 -8.69
CA ALA A 197 -3.86 9.09 -8.97
C ALA A 197 -4.49 7.71 -8.76
N LEU A 198 -5.79 7.71 -8.42
CA LEU A 198 -6.62 6.51 -8.32
C LEU A 198 -7.76 6.56 -9.33
N MET A 199 -7.98 5.44 -9.99
CA MET A 199 -9.13 5.19 -10.85
C MET A 199 -9.99 4.06 -10.29
N PRO A 200 -11.30 4.01 -10.59
CA PRO A 200 -12.15 2.91 -10.16
C PRO A 200 -11.71 1.58 -10.77
N MET A 201 -11.69 0.51 -9.97
CA MET A 201 -11.42 -0.86 -10.44
C MET A 201 -12.37 -1.27 -11.57
N GLN A 202 -13.61 -0.78 -11.54
CA GLN A 202 -14.62 -1.03 -12.59
C GLN A 202 -14.20 -0.52 -13.96
N ALA A 203 -13.39 0.56 -14.06
CA ALA A 203 -12.85 1.04 -15.33
C ALA A 203 -11.91 -0.01 -15.96
N LEU A 204 -11.03 -0.62 -15.13
CA LEU A 204 -10.13 -1.67 -15.56
C LEU A 204 -10.89 -2.93 -15.98
N VAL A 205 -11.85 -3.37 -15.15
CA VAL A 205 -12.71 -4.52 -15.43
C VAL A 205 -13.47 -4.33 -16.74
N GLY A 206 -14.11 -3.17 -16.93
CA GLY A 206 -14.85 -2.87 -18.14
C GLY A 206 -13.98 -2.84 -19.39
N ARG A 207 -12.72 -2.40 -19.28
CA ARG A 207 -11.76 -2.47 -20.39
C ARG A 207 -11.43 -3.92 -20.75
N TRP A 208 -11.05 -4.74 -19.78
CA TRP A 208 -10.73 -6.14 -20.02
C TRP A 208 -11.91 -6.96 -20.55
N GLN A 209 -13.14 -6.67 -20.08
CA GLN A 209 -14.34 -7.31 -20.61
C GLN A 209 -14.59 -6.95 -22.08
N ARG A 210 -14.33 -5.69 -22.50
CA ARG A 210 -14.39 -5.29 -23.93
C ARG A 210 -13.33 -6.00 -24.77
N GLU A 211 -12.19 -6.35 -24.16
CA GLU A 211 -11.12 -7.14 -24.80
C GLU A 211 -11.39 -8.66 -24.75
N GLY A 212 -12.55 -9.09 -24.26
CA GLY A 212 -12.96 -10.50 -24.20
C GLY A 212 -12.40 -11.25 -22.98
N VAL A 213 -11.80 -10.55 -22.02
CA VAL A 213 -11.23 -11.18 -20.80
C VAL A 213 -12.34 -11.40 -19.77
N ASN A 214 -12.53 -12.65 -19.35
CA ASN A 214 -13.43 -12.99 -18.26
C ASN A 214 -12.66 -12.96 -16.93
N VAL A 215 -12.79 -11.84 -16.21
CA VAL A 215 -12.07 -11.59 -14.94
C VAL A 215 -12.48 -12.54 -13.82
N ASP A 216 -13.70 -13.07 -13.82
CA ASP A 216 -14.22 -13.96 -12.78
C ASP A 216 -13.56 -15.35 -12.83
N ASN A 217 -12.97 -15.69 -13.99
CA ASN A 217 -12.25 -16.94 -14.20
C ASN A 217 -10.71 -16.78 -14.12
N MET A 218 -10.21 -15.59 -13.80
CA MET A 218 -8.76 -15.32 -13.71
C MET A 218 -8.15 -15.81 -12.38
N TRP A 219 -8.33 -17.09 -12.08
CA TRP A 219 -7.69 -17.72 -10.91
C TRP A 219 -6.21 -18.01 -11.10
N PHE A 220 -5.71 -17.91 -12.32
CA PHE A 220 -4.30 -18.03 -12.64
C PHE A 220 -3.88 -16.91 -13.57
N GLY A 221 -2.71 -16.35 -13.29
CA GLY A 221 -2.20 -15.14 -13.94
C GLY A 221 -2.23 -13.97 -12.97
N PHE A 222 -1.06 -13.36 -12.77
CA PHE A 222 -0.91 -12.23 -11.84
C PHE A 222 -0.96 -10.93 -12.63
N THR A 223 -1.89 -10.08 -12.28
CA THR A 223 -2.19 -8.84 -12.98
C THR A 223 -1.81 -7.61 -12.17
N ASN A 224 -0.70 -7.67 -11.41
CA ASN A 224 -0.30 -6.59 -10.48
C ASN A 224 -1.42 -6.18 -9.52
N GLN A 225 -2.28 -7.13 -9.15
CA GLN A 225 -3.37 -6.91 -8.24
C GLN A 225 -2.97 -7.29 -6.83
N TYR A 226 -3.39 -6.48 -5.88
CA TYR A 226 -3.23 -6.67 -4.45
C TYR A 226 -4.60 -6.68 -3.81
N THR A 227 -4.78 -7.55 -2.84
CA THR A 227 -6.04 -7.63 -2.07
C THR A 227 -5.75 -7.34 -0.61
N TYR A 228 -6.43 -6.34 -0.08
CA TYR A 228 -6.38 -5.97 1.33
C TYR A 228 -7.72 -6.26 1.99
N LEU A 229 -7.68 -6.72 3.21
CA LEU A 229 -8.87 -7.01 3.99
C LEU A 229 -8.76 -6.49 5.43
N GLN A 230 -9.89 -6.16 6.00
CA GLN A 230 -10.06 -5.81 7.41
C GLN A 230 -10.94 -6.88 8.06
N LEU A 231 -10.45 -7.48 9.13
CA LEU A 231 -11.22 -8.44 9.92
C LEU A 231 -12.15 -7.72 10.91
N LYS A 232 -13.26 -8.36 11.26
CA LYS A 232 -14.11 -7.93 12.35
C LYS A 232 -13.33 -7.94 13.67
N GLU A 233 -13.82 -7.18 14.64
CA GLU A 233 -13.21 -7.11 15.95
C GLU A 233 -13.26 -8.47 16.66
N GLY A 234 -12.20 -8.82 17.38
CA GLY A 234 -12.09 -10.07 18.13
C GLY A 234 -11.84 -11.33 17.32
N ILE A 235 -11.70 -11.24 16.00
CA ILE A 235 -11.41 -12.42 15.16
C ILE A 235 -9.96 -12.87 15.34
N ASN A 236 -9.78 -14.17 15.60
CA ASN A 236 -8.47 -14.81 15.59
C ASN A 236 -8.07 -15.13 14.14
N VAL A 237 -7.02 -14.47 13.64
CA VAL A 237 -6.51 -14.66 12.27
C VAL A 237 -6.02 -16.09 12.02
N GLU A 238 -5.49 -16.77 13.04
CA GLU A 238 -4.98 -18.14 12.89
C GLU A 238 -6.11 -19.12 12.58
N HIS A 239 -7.29 -18.93 13.16
CA HIS A 239 -8.46 -19.73 12.84
C HIS A 239 -8.89 -19.53 11.37
N LEU A 240 -8.77 -18.31 10.87
CA LEU A 240 -9.04 -18.02 9.45
C LEU A 240 -8.01 -18.69 8.53
N ARG A 241 -6.72 -18.59 8.87
CA ARG A 241 -5.62 -19.24 8.11
C ARG A 241 -5.80 -20.74 7.98
N GLN A 242 -6.25 -21.42 9.04
CA GLN A 242 -6.48 -22.86 9.02
C GLN A 242 -7.54 -23.30 8.00
N GLN A 243 -8.42 -22.42 7.57
CA GLN A 243 -9.47 -22.71 6.59
C GLN A 243 -9.00 -22.48 5.14
N PHE A 244 -7.92 -21.76 4.92
CA PHE A 244 -7.43 -21.42 3.57
C PHE A 244 -7.05 -22.64 2.71
N PRO A 245 -6.42 -23.71 3.23
CA PRO A 245 -6.14 -24.88 2.40
C PRO A 245 -7.39 -25.48 1.75
N ALA A 246 -8.46 -25.68 2.52
CA ALA A 246 -9.73 -26.20 2.01
C ALA A 246 -10.41 -25.21 1.03
N PHE A 247 -10.29 -23.90 1.27
CA PHE A 247 -10.78 -22.87 0.38
C PHE A 247 -10.05 -22.91 -0.97
N ILE A 248 -8.71 -22.96 -0.96
CA ILE A 248 -7.89 -23.01 -2.18
C ILE A 248 -8.15 -24.31 -2.95
N GLU A 249 -8.29 -25.45 -2.27
CA GLU A 249 -8.63 -26.71 -2.92
C GLU A 249 -9.97 -26.59 -3.69
N ARG A 250 -11.02 -26.03 -3.06
CA ARG A 250 -12.31 -25.83 -3.73
C ARG A 250 -12.24 -24.88 -4.94
N LYS A 251 -11.44 -23.81 -4.86
CA LYS A 251 -11.41 -22.75 -5.89
C LYS A 251 -10.38 -22.99 -7.00
N MET A 252 -9.26 -23.63 -6.69
CA MET A 252 -8.09 -23.66 -7.58
C MET A 252 -7.58 -25.06 -7.93
N LYS A 253 -8.08 -26.15 -7.31
CA LYS A 253 -7.56 -27.52 -7.51
C LYS A 253 -7.35 -27.88 -8.98
N SER A 254 -8.39 -27.77 -9.80
CA SER A 254 -8.33 -28.17 -11.22
C SER A 254 -7.31 -27.35 -12.04
N ILE A 255 -7.12 -26.08 -11.68
CA ILE A 255 -6.14 -25.22 -12.34
C ILE A 255 -4.73 -25.59 -11.88
N LEU A 256 -4.52 -25.75 -10.56
CA LEU A 256 -3.23 -26.07 -9.97
C LEU A 256 -2.70 -27.43 -10.47
N GLU A 257 -3.55 -28.45 -10.53
CA GLU A 257 -3.22 -29.77 -11.10
C GLU A 257 -2.85 -29.67 -12.57
N ARG A 258 -3.60 -28.92 -13.38
CA ARG A 258 -3.33 -28.75 -14.80
C ARG A 258 -1.99 -28.07 -15.08
N ILE A 259 -1.55 -27.14 -14.22
CA ILE A 259 -0.30 -26.40 -14.41
C ILE A 259 0.88 -26.98 -13.61
N GLY A 260 0.67 -28.05 -12.83
CA GLY A 260 1.69 -28.71 -12.02
C GLY A 260 2.29 -27.81 -10.93
N ARG A 261 1.47 -26.96 -10.28
CA ARG A 261 1.91 -26.02 -9.23
C ARG A 261 1.10 -26.20 -7.95
N GLY A 262 1.74 -25.93 -6.82
CA GLY A 262 1.08 -25.70 -5.53
C GLY A 262 0.82 -24.21 -5.29
N PHE A 263 -0.19 -23.91 -4.49
CA PHE A 263 -0.50 -22.55 -4.04
C PHE A 263 -0.95 -22.57 -2.59
N VAL A 264 -0.33 -21.74 -1.77
CA VAL A 264 -0.71 -21.52 -0.37
C VAL A 264 -1.09 -20.05 -0.22
N LEU A 265 -2.31 -19.81 0.26
CA LEU A 265 -2.79 -18.47 0.60
C LEU A 265 -2.46 -18.19 2.06
N ASP A 266 -1.97 -16.98 2.33
CA ASP A 266 -1.76 -16.48 3.68
C ASP A 266 -2.07 -14.98 3.78
N LEU A 267 -2.02 -14.44 5.00
CA LEU A 267 -2.26 -13.05 5.33
C LEU A 267 -1.02 -12.43 5.96
N GLN A 268 -0.59 -11.31 5.40
CA GLN A 268 0.48 -10.48 5.97
C GLN A 268 -0.15 -9.28 6.68
N PRO A 269 0.16 -9.06 7.99
CA PRO A 269 -0.30 -7.85 8.70
C PRO A 269 0.14 -6.60 7.97
N LEU A 270 -0.72 -5.58 7.92
CA LEU A 270 -0.42 -4.33 7.23
C LEU A 270 0.83 -3.65 7.80
N THR A 271 1.01 -3.73 9.12
CA THR A 271 2.15 -3.17 9.86
C THR A 271 3.50 -3.85 9.56
N GLU A 272 3.48 -5.04 8.95
CA GLU A 272 4.67 -5.81 8.63
C GLU A 272 5.11 -5.66 7.16
N ILE A 273 4.29 -5.07 6.30
CA ILE A 273 4.57 -4.97 4.87
C ILE A 273 5.89 -4.25 4.61
N HIS A 274 6.10 -3.12 5.29
CA HIS A 274 7.31 -2.32 5.11
C HIS A 274 8.57 -3.02 5.64
N LEU A 275 8.46 -3.76 6.76
CA LEU A 275 9.57 -4.45 7.41
C LEU A 275 9.95 -5.77 6.71
N HIS A 276 8.98 -6.39 6.03
CA HIS A 276 9.13 -7.67 5.34
C HIS A 276 8.64 -7.57 3.89
N PRO A 277 9.35 -6.78 3.03
CA PRO A 277 8.95 -6.62 1.64
C PRO A 277 9.07 -7.94 0.89
N LEU A 278 8.12 -8.18 -0.01
CA LEU A 278 8.08 -9.36 -0.88
C LEU A 278 8.48 -8.98 -2.31
N GLU A 279 8.92 -9.97 -3.09
CA GLU A 279 9.17 -9.79 -4.51
C GLU A 279 7.88 -9.37 -5.23
N GLY A 280 7.92 -8.29 -6.02
CA GLY A 280 6.75 -7.72 -6.71
C GLY A 280 5.97 -6.68 -5.89
N GLU A 281 6.58 -6.09 -4.86
CA GLU A 281 6.00 -4.96 -4.12
C GLU A 281 5.73 -3.75 -5.02
N ILE A 282 4.69 -2.99 -4.67
CA ILE A 282 4.43 -1.66 -5.22
C ILE A 282 5.51 -0.70 -4.69
N GLN A 283 6.30 -0.11 -5.57
CA GLN A 283 7.33 0.88 -5.25
C GLN A 283 6.86 2.30 -5.54
#